data_4b4f73196e25c5afce73f1cae743c574
#
_entry.id   4b4f73196e25c5afce73f1cae743c574
#
_cell.length_a   1.000
_cell.length_b   1.000
_cell.length_c   1.000
_cell.angle_alpha   90.00
_cell.angle_beta   90.00
_cell.angle_gamma   90.00
#
_symmetry.space_group_name_H-M   'P 1'
#
loop_
_entity.id
_entity.type
_entity.pdbx_description
1 polymer ?
#
loop_
_entity_poly.entity_id
_entity_poly.type
_entity_poly.pdbx_seq_one_letter_code
_entity_poly.pdbx_strand_id
1 'polypeptide(L)'
;MGQNRSIIKDEFDDEAEIDTNKNKKHKYANFERKRKKMKEKGEKVQIWVSKDTLKYEKELTMLQTELLKFQNYVKEKGLKVLMLFEGRDTSGKSGTIRRITEHLNPRGARVVALEKPSDRERTQWYFQRYAQHLPSGG
;
A
#
# COMPACT_ATOMS: atom_id res chain seq x y z
N MET A 1 -11.53 -7.18 -41.32
CA MET A 1 -10.28 -6.56 -40.87
C MET A 1 -9.91 -7.20 -39.54
N GLY A 2 -8.88 -8.05 -39.59
CA GLY A 2 -8.57 -9.01 -38.57
C GLY A 2 -7.92 -8.39 -37.33
N GLN A 3 -8.47 -8.70 -36.19
CA GLN A 3 -7.85 -8.45 -34.89
C GLN A 3 -6.77 -9.52 -34.64
N ASN A 4 -5.51 -9.14 -34.77
CA ASN A 4 -4.40 -9.96 -34.31
C ASN A 4 -4.34 -9.89 -32.77
N ARG A 5 -5.09 -10.78 -32.12
CA ARG A 5 -4.85 -11.14 -30.71
C ARG A 5 -3.73 -12.17 -30.70
N SER A 6 -2.50 -11.74 -30.56
CA SER A 6 -1.43 -12.62 -30.13
C SER A 6 -1.66 -13.01 -28.68
N ILE A 7 -2.29 -14.17 -28.50
CA ILE A 7 -2.35 -14.87 -27.22
C ILE A 7 -0.94 -15.46 -27.04
N ILE A 8 -0.11 -14.78 -26.29
CA ILE A 8 1.06 -15.42 -25.69
C ILE A 8 0.51 -16.11 -24.45
N LYS A 9 0.32 -17.42 -24.54
CA LYS A 9 -0.01 -18.27 -23.40
C LYS A 9 1.09 -18.12 -22.35
N ASP A 10 0.64 -18.05 -21.09
CA ASP A 10 1.48 -18.08 -19.91
C ASP A 10 2.33 -19.37 -19.91
N GLU A 11 3.58 -19.26 -20.29
CA GLU A 11 4.61 -20.29 -20.04
C GLU A 11 4.99 -20.37 -18.55
N PHE A 12 4.16 -19.81 -17.66
CA PHE A 12 4.48 -19.70 -16.24
C PHE A 12 3.69 -20.64 -15.34
N ASP A 13 2.69 -21.37 -15.84
CA ASP A 13 1.77 -22.11 -14.97
C ASP A 13 2.03 -23.62 -14.88
N ASP A 14 2.90 -24.24 -15.69
CA ASP A 14 3.00 -25.69 -15.72
C ASP A 14 4.28 -26.32 -15.16
N GLU A 15 5.21 -25.55 -14.56
CA GLU A 15 6.41 -26.14 -13.96
C GLU A 15 6.82 -25.53 -12.61
N ALA A 16 5.92 -25.35 -11.69
CA ALA A 16 6.25 -24.75 -10.40
C ALA A 16 5.65 -25.46 -9.17
N GLU A 17 5.74 -26.75 -9.15
CA GLU A 17 5.83 -27.46 -7.87
C GLU A 17 7.20 -28.13 -7.79
N ILE A 18 8.02 -27.66 -6.85
CA ILE A 18 9.39 -28.07 -6.49
C ILE A 18 10.45 -27.16 -7.15
N ASP A 19 10.70 -26.09 -6.54
CA ASP A 19 11.95 -25.58 -6.02
C ASP A 19 11.87 -24.11 -5.65
N THR A 20 11.66 -23.95 -4.37
CA THR A 20 12.36 -23.03 -3.48
C THR A 20 12.56 -21.58 -3.93
N ASN A 21 12.25 -20.75 -3.00
CA ASN A 21 12.48 -19.31 -2.84
C ASN A 21 13.77 -18.72 -3.51
N LYS A 22 14.78 -19.53 -3.80
CA LYS A 22 16.01 -19.13 -4.51
C LYS A 22 15.81 -18.92 -6.01
N ASN A 23 15.07 -19.78 -6.67
CA ASN A 23 14.83 -19.67 -8.12
C ASN A 23 13.89 -18.50 -8.45
N LYS A 24 12.90 -18.23 -7.59
CA LYS A 24 12.06 -17.04 -7.74
C LYS A 24 12.88 -15.76 -7.59
N LYS A 25 13.74 -15.64 -6.58
CA LYS A 25 14.64 -14.48 -6.41
C LYS A 25 15.56 -14.25 -7.62
N HIS A 26 16.09 -15.31 -8.21
CA HIS A 26 16.95 -15.20 -9.40
C HIS A 26 16.18 -14.77 -10.65
N LYS A 27 14.99 -15.27 -10.87
CA LYS A 27 14.11 -14.84 -11.97
C LYS A 27 13.73 -13.36 -11.83
N TYR A 28 13.34 -12.91 -10.63
CA TYR A 28 13.03 -11.52 -10.37
C TYR A 28 14.24 -10.59 -10.55
N ALA A 29 15.40 -10.97 -10.06
CA ALA A 29 16.63 -10.16 -10.23
C ALA A 29 17.04 -10.00 -11.70
N ASN A 30 16.89 -11.05 -12.51
CA ASN A 30 17.15 -11.01 -13.95
C ASN A 30 16.10 -10.16 -14.69
N PHE A 31 14.84 -10.24 -14.30
CA PHE A 31 13.76 -9.41 -14.84
C PHE A 31 14.00 -7.93 -14.55
N GLU A 32 14.36 -7.57 -13.32
CA GLU A 32 14.68 -6.19 -12.95
C GLU A 32 15.89 -5.63 -13.70
N ARG A 33 16.95 -6.44 -13.88
CA ARG A 33 18.12 -6.05 -14.69
C ARG A 33 17.76 -5.82 -16.16
N LYS A 34 16.93 -6.69 -16.73
CA LYS A 34 16.45 -6.56 -18.12
C LYS A 34 15.59 -5.32 -18.28
N ARG A 35 14.67 -5.07 -17.34
CA ARG A 35 13.81 -3.88 -17.29
C ARG A 35 14.61 -2.58 -17.19
N LYS A 36 15.67 -2.55 -16.36
CA LYS A 36 16.55 -1.40 -16.22
C LYS A 36 17.28 -1.09 -17.52
N LYS A 37 17.88 -2.11 -18.17
CA LYS A 37 18.54 -1.96 -19.47
C LYS A 37 17.60 -1.47 -20.58
N MET A 38 16.35 -1.95 -20.60
CA MET A 38 15.37 -1.50 -21.60
C MET A 38 14.94 -0.05 -21.36
N LYS A 39 14.80 0.38 -20.09
CA LYS A 39 14.55 1.79 -19.74
C LYS A 39 15.70 2.70 -20.17
N GLU A 40 16.93 2.27 -19.96
CA GLU A 40 18.12 3.02 -20.37
C GLU A 40 18.22 3.20 -21.90
N LYS A 41 17.64 2.27 -22.67
CA LYS A 41 17.55 2.33 -24.13
C LYS A 41 16.32 3.05 -24.66
N GLY A 42 15.43 3.56 -23.77
CA GLY A 42 14.16 4.18 -24.17
C GLY A 42 13.14 3.20 -24.77
N GLU A 43 13.36 1.90 -24.65
CA GLU A 43 12.44 0.88 -25.17
C GLU A 43 11.20 0.75 -24.27
N LYS A 44 10.03 0.63 -24.87
CA LYS A 44 8.77 0.37 -24.13
C LYS A 44 8.79 -1.05 -23.58
N VAL A 45 8.69 -1.18 -22.26
CA VAL A 45 8.57 -2.47 -21.58
C VAL A 45 7.10 -2.83 -21.47
N GLN A 46 6.69 -3.94 -22.08
CA GLN A 46 5.35 -4.50 -21.84
C GLN A 46 5.31 -5.13 -20.46
N ILE A 47 4.38 -4.67 -19.63
CA ILE A 47 4.12 -5.22 -18.31
C ILE A 47 2.74 -5.89 -18.36
N TRP A 48 2.71 -7.18 -18.08
CA TRP A 48 1.46 -7.91 -17.95
C TRP A 48 0.91 -7.72 -16.55
N VAL A 49 -0.28 -7.18 -16.45
CA VAL A 49 -0.99 -6.95 -15.17
C VAL A 49 -2.33 -7.65 -15.27
N SER A 50 -2.72 -8.38 -14.23
CA SER A 50 -4.03 -9.04 -14.21
C SER A 50 -5.16 -8.00 -14.25
N LYS A 51 -6.32 -8.39 -14.78
CA LYS A 51 -7.51 -7.52 -14.80
C LYS A 51 -7.93 -7.11 -13.39
N ASP A 52 -7.80 -8.01 -12.43
CA ASP A 52 -8.15 -7.76 -11.03
C ASP A 52 -7.21 -6.73 -10.40
N THR A 53 -5.92 -6.82 -10.69
CA THR A 53 -4.94 -5.82 -10.26
C THR A 53 -5.26 -4.45 -10.84
N LEU A 54 -5.59 -4.36 -12.13
CA LEU A 54 -5.96 -3.09 -12.76
C LEU A 54 -7.24 -2.51 -12.16
N LYS A 55 -8.23 -3.34 -11.87
CA LYS A 55 -9.47 -2.92 -11.22
C LYS A 55 -9.18 -2.39 -9.82
N TYR A 56 -8.40 -3.13 -9.04
CA TYR A 56 -7.98 -2.73 -7.69
C TYR A 56 -7.23 -1.39 -7.70
N GLU A 57 -6.23 -1.21 -8.56
CA GLU A 57 -5.47 0.03 -8.64
C GLU A 57 -6.34 1.24 -9.05
N LYS A 58 -7.31 1.02 -9.93
CA LYS A 58 -8.27 2.05 -10.32
C LYS A 58 -9.16 2.46 -9.14
N GLU A 59 -9.71 1.50 -8.41
CA GLU A 59 -10.53 1.76 -7.22
C GLU A 59 -9.71 2.44 -6.13
N LEU A 60 -8.49 1.99 -5.89
CA LEU A 60 -7.56 2.59 -4.93
C LEU A 60 -7.29 4.07 -5.26
N THR A 61 -7.00 4.36 -6.52
CA THR A 61 -6.75 5.74 -6.97
C THR A 61 -7.96 6.65 -6.76
N MET A 62 -9.17 6.14 -7.02
CA MET A 62 -10.40 6.88 -6.74
C MET A 62 -10.56 7.18 -5.25
N LEU A 63 -10.36 6.18 -4.39
CA LEU A 63 -10.45 6.35 -2.93
C LEU A 63 -9.39 7.31 -2.40
N GLN A 64 -8.17 7.24 -2.90
CA GLN A 64 -7.09 8.17 -2.52
C GLN A 64 -7.42 9.61 -2.93
N THR A 65 -8.08 9.81 -4.06
CA THR A 65 -8.56 11.13 -4.49
C THR A 65 -9.64 11.66 -3.54
N GLU A 66 -10.58 10.82 -3.11
CA GLU A 66 -11.59 11.21 -2.12
C GLU A 66 -10.96 11.52 -0.75
N LEU A 67 -9.93 10.79 -0.34
CA LEU A 67 -9.19 11.08 0.89
C LEU A 67 -8.49 12.45 0.84
N LEU A 68 -7.95 12.86 -0.31
CA LEU A 68 -7.40 14.21 -0.49
C LEU A 68 -8.46 15.29 -0.35
N LYS A 69 -9.63 15.09 -0.94
CA LYS A 69 -10.78 16.02 -0.78
C LYS A 69 -11.21 16.09 0.68
N PHE A 70 -11.28 14.93 1.35
CA PHE A 70 -11.61 14.85 2.77
C PHE A 70 -10.58 15.59 3.62
N GLN A 71 -9.28 15.43 3.38
CA GLN A 71 -8.23 16.16 4.08
C GLN A 71 -8.40 17.68 3.94
N ASN A 72 -8.68 18.15 2.72
CA ASN A 72 -8.92 19.58 2.47
C ASN A 72 -10.16 20.07 3.21
N TYR A 73 -11.24 19.30 3.20
CA TYR A 73 -12.45 19.63 3.95
C TYR A 73 -12.20 19.71 5.48
N VAL A 74 -11.49 18.72 6.04
CA VAL A 74 -11.11 18.70 7.45
C VAL A 74 -10.31 19.96 7.81
N LYS A 75 -9.35 20.34 6.97
CA LYS A 75 -8.54 21.55 7.15
C LYS A 75 -9.38 22.82 7.07
N GLU A 76 -10.26 22.93 6.06
CA GLU A 76 -11.13 24.10 5.86
C GLU A 76 -12.10 24.30 7.01
N LYS A 77 -12.65 23.21 7.54
CA LYS A 77 -13.62 23.25 8.65
C LYS A 77 -12.96 23.23 10.04
N GLY A 78 -11.64 23.17 10.13
CA GLY A 78 -10.93 23.08 11.41
C GLY A 78 -11.26 21.81 12.19
N LEU A 79 -11.66 20.74 11.51
CA LEU A 79 -12.04 19.48 12.13
C LEU A 79 -10.80 18.70 12.58
N LYS A 80 -11.00 17.87 13.60
CA LYS A 80 -9.98 16.96 14.13
C LYS A 80 -10.46 15.53 13.93
N VAL A 81 -9.66 14.75 13.25
CA VAL A 81 -9.98 13.35 12.92
C VAL A 81 -8.92 12.45 13.49
N LEU A 82 -9.32 11.47 14.25
CA LEU A 82 -8.49 10.40 14.78
C LEU A 82 -8.96 9.07 14.19
N MET A 83 -8.04 8.34 13.55
CA MET A 83 -8.30 6.98 13.08
C MET A 83 -7.44 6.00 13.88
N LEU A 84 -8.10 5.08 14.59
CA LEU A 84 -7.46 4.02 15.34
C LEU A 84 -7.48 2.72 14.53
N PHE A 85 -6.31 2.14 14.32
CA PHE A 85 -6.15 0.86 13.63
C PHE A 85 -5.66 -0.20 14.62
N GLU A 86 -6.52 -1.11 14.96
CA GLU A 86 -6.20 -2.22 15.86
C GLU A 86 -6.36 -3.57 15.18
N GLY A 87 -5.70 -4.57 15.70
CA GLY A 87 -5.76 -5.92 15.19
C GLY A 87 -4.50 -6.70 15.50
N ARG A 88 -4.54 -8.01 15.26
CA ARG A 88 -3.41 -8.92 15.44
C ARG A 88 -2.24 -8.57 14.52
N ASP A 89 -1.06 -9.08 14.85
CA ASP A 89 0.07 -9.01 13.93
C ASP A 89 -0.31 -9.67 12.59
N THR A 90 0.26 -9.16 11.51
CA THR A 90 -0.03 -9.60 10.13
C THR A 90 -1.45 -9.35 9.61
N SER A 91 -2.31 -8.64 10.35
CA SER A 91 -3.68 -8.30 9.90
C SER A 91 -3.77 -7.26 8.79
N GLY A 92 -2.64 -6.78 8.27
CA GLY A 92 -2.60 -5.81 7.18
C GLY A 92 -2.67 -4.34 7.61
N LYS A 93 -2.67 -4.02 8.91
CA LYS A 93 -2.75 -2.63 9.44
C LYS A 93 -1.78 -1.67 8.77
N SER A 94 -0.50 -2.02 8.78
CA SER A 94 0.56 -1.16 8.23
C SER A 94 0.39 -0.92 6.73
N GLY A 95 -0.03 -1.95 5.98
CA GLY A 95 -0.34 -1.83 4.56
C GLY A 95 -1.52 -0.89 4.28
N THR A 96 -2.57 -0.99 5.09
CA THR A 96 -3.77 -0.14 4.99
C THR A 96 -3.42 1.32 5.33
N ILE A 97 -2.74 1.56 6.45
CA ILE A 97 -2.32 2.90 6.87
C ILE A 97 -1.45 3.55 5.79
N ARG A 98 -0.47 2.79 5.26
CA ARG A 98 0.39 3.29 4.19
C ARG A 98 -0.42 3.73 2.96
N ARG A 99 -1.38 2.93 2.49
CA ARG A 99 -2.21 3.26 1.33
C ARG A 99 -3.12 4.46 1.56
N ILE A 100 -3.66 4.61 2.76
CA ILE A 100 -4.47 5.77 3.15
C ILE A 100 -3.61 7.05 3.16
N THR A 101 -2.40 6.99 3.70
CA THR A 101 -1.56 8.17 3.90
C THR A 101 -0.65 8.51 2.73
N GLU A 102 -0.52 7.64 1.74
CA GLU A 102 0.45 7.72 0.63
C GLU A 102 0.39 9.05 -0.13
N HIS A 103 -0.81 9.59 -0.32
CA HIS A 103 -1.02 10.84 -1.06
C HIS A 103 -1.48 12.00 -0.19
N LEU A 104 -1.67 11.79 1.11
CA LEU A 104 -2.06 12.86 2.02
C LEU A 104 -0.90 13.83 2.28
N ASN A 105 -1.24 15.08 2.52
CA ASN A 105 -0.25 16.07 2.93
C ASN A 105 0.25 15.74 4.35
N PRO A 106 1.55 15.47 4.53
CA PRO A 106 2.11 15.07 5.83
C PRO A 106 2.04 16.17 6.90
N ARG A 107 1.85 17.43 6.50
CA ARG A 107 1.64 18.53 7.46
C ARG A 107 0.27 18.48 8.12
N GLY A 108 -0.71 17.84 7.46
CA GLY A 108 -2.08 17.69 7.96
C GLY A 108 -2.44 16.28 8.39
N ALA A 109 -1.56 15.31 8.21
CA ALA A 109 -1.79 13.92 8.59
C ALA A 109 -0.54 13.34 9.26
N ARG A 110 -0.68 12.89 10.49
CA ARG A 110 0.40 12.29 11.28
C ARG A 110 0.09 10.83 11.56
N VAL A 111 1.04 9.95 11.29
CA VAL A 111 0.97 8.53 11.66
C VAL A 111 1.73 8.33 12.97
N VAL A 112 1.07 7.72 13.93
CA VAL A 112 1.67 7.35 15.22
C VAL A 112 1.65 5.83 15.32
N ALA A 113 2.84 5.23 15.43
CA ALA A 113 3.00 3.81 15.69
C ALA A 113 3.26 3.61 17.19
N LEU A 114 2.36 2.90 17.86
CA LEU A 114 2.53 2.54 19.26
C LEU A 114 3.15 1.14 19.35
N GLU A 115 4.12 1.00 20.21
CA GLU A 115 4.72 -0.31 20.54
C GLU A 115 3.77 -1.16 21.39
N LYS A 116 4.19 -2.38 21.69
CA LYS A 116 3.46 -3.23 22.64
C LYS A 116 3.32 -2.52 23.98
N PRO A 117 2.13 -2.63 24.64
CA PRO A 117 1.94 -2.01 25.94
C PRO A 117 2.98 -2.50 26.95
N SER A 118 3.59 -1.56 27.67
CA SER A 118 4.42 -1.86 28.84
C SER A 118 3.56 -2.45 29.98
N ASP A 119 4.20 -3.07 30.96
CA ASP A 119 3.46 -3.65 32.09
C ASP A 119 2.66 -2.58 32.85
N ARG A 120 3.16 -1.35 32.95
CA ARG A 120 2.45 -0.22 33.52
C ARG A 120 1.21 0.16 32.70
N GLU A 121 1.34 0.22 31.36
CA GLU A 121 0.22 0.58 30.48
C GLU A 121 -0.87 -0.49 30.46
N ARG A 122 -0.53 -1.77 30.73
CA ARG A 122 -1.51 -2.87 30.82
C ARG A 122 -2.46 -2.73 32.02
N THR A 123 -2.03 -2.00 33.08
CA THR A 123 -2.84 -1.76 34.27
C THR A 123 -3.61 -0.44 34.20
N GLN A 124 -3.37 0.36 33.18
CA GLN A 124 -4.02 1.65 32.95
C GLN A 124 -5.30 1.50 32.12
N TRP A 125 -6.07 2.56 32.09
CA TRP A 125 -7.19 2.65 31.17
C TRP A 125 -6.73 2.48 29.72
N TYR A 126 -7.41 1.64 28.95
CA TYR A 126 -7.01 1.22 27.61
C TYR A 126 -6.67 2.38 26.67
N PHE A 127 -7.47 3.45 26.67
CA PHE A 127 -7.26 4.60 25.81
C PHE A 127 -6.21 5.60 26.32
N GLN A 128 -5.68 5.43 27.53
CA GLN A 128 -4.75 6.38 28.12
C GLN A 128 -3.48 6.56 27.29
N ARG A 129 -2.98 5.50 26.70
CA ARG A 129 -1.82 5.53 25.81
C ARG A 129 -2.05 6.30 24.51
N TYR A 130 -3.30 6.45 24.07
CA TYR A 130 -3.67 7.19 22.86
C TYR A 130 -3.91 8.68 23.18
N ALA A 131 -4.32 9.01 24.38
CA ALA A 131 -4.70 10.35 24.77
C ALA A 131 -3.57 11.40 24.54
N GLN A 132 -2.34 11.02 24.76
CA GLN A 132 -1.17 11.88 24.53
C GLN A 132 -0.91 12.21 23.06
N HIS A 133 -1.51 11.45 22.14
CA HIS A 133 -1.36 11.61 20.69
C HIS A 133 -2.55 12.31 20.03
N LEU A 134 -3.58 12.64 20.79
CA LEU A 134 -4.73 13.36 20.29
C LEU A 134 -4.32 14.73 19.71
N PRO A 135 -5.00 15.21 18.68
CA PRO A 135 -4.78 16.55 18.16
C PRO A 135 -5.08 17.58 19.24
N SER A 136 -4.17 18.52 19.44
CA SER A 136 -4.37 19.62 20.41
C SER A 136 -5.58 20.48 20.06
N GLY A 137 -6.14 21.14 21.07
CA GLY A 137 -7.18 22.13 20.90
C GLY A 137 -6.60 23.39 20.23
N GLY A 138 -7.27 23.94 19.26
CA GLY A 138 -6.88 25.21 18.63
C GLY A 138 -6.45 25.08 17.22
#